data_4d712ec58d754027450534321126112e
#
_entry.id   4d712ec58d754027450534321126112e
#
_cell.length_a   1.000
_cell.length_b   1.000
_cell.length_c   1.000
_cell.angle_alpha   90.00
_cell.angle_beta   90.00
_cell.angle_gamma   90.00
#
_symmetry.space_group_name_H-M   'P 1'
#
loop_
_entity.id
_entity.type
_entity.pdbx_description
1 polymer ?
#
loop_
_entity_poly.entity_id
_entity_poly.type
_entity_poly.pdbx_seq_one_letter_code
_entity_poly.pdbx_strand_id
1 'polypeptide(L)'
;MSTYTTEIDNVATLCQQQGEAWSAINPESVARMKLQNQFKTGLDIARYTAGIMRRDMENYDNDSSKYTQSLGCWHGFIGQQKMISIKKHFENTDRRYLYLSGWMVAALRSDFGPLPDQSMHEKTSVSGLIEELYTFLRQADARELGGFFRELDAARESGDEVETARVQAKIDGHVTHVVPIIADIDAGFGNAE
;
A
#
# COMPACT_ATOMS: atom_id res chain seq x y z
N MET A 1 -12.24 -0.43 -0.41
CA MET A 1 -11.76 -0.29 -1.82
C MET A 1 -12.75 -0.99 -2.73
N SER A 2 -12.90 -0.54 -3.98
CA SER A 2 -13.67 -1.29 -4.99
C SER A 2 -12.97 -2.58 -5.34
N THR A 3 -13.72 -3.64 -5.56
CA THR A 3 -13.19 -4.88 -6.15
C THR A 3 -12.93 -4.68 -7.64
N TYR A 4 -12.19 -5.59 -8.25
CA TYR A 4 -11.91 -5.55 -9.69
C TYR A 4 -13.19 -5.58 -10.53
N THR A 5 -14.10 -6.49 -10.21
CA THR A 5 -15.40 -6.60 -10.87
C THR A 5 -16.21 -5.31 -10.75
N THR A 6 -16.33 -4.77 -9.55
CA THR A 6 -17.02 -3.49 -9.30
C THR A 6 -16.39 -2.33 -10.07
N GLU A 7 -15.07 -2.31 -10.20
CA GLU A 7 -14.38 -1.24 -10.92
C GLU A 7 -14.61 -1.32 -12.43
N ILE A 8 -14.71 -2.52 -13.00
CA ILE A 8 -15.11 -2.71 -14.41
C ILE A 8 -16.51 -2.15 -14.64
N ASP A 9 -17.48 -2.48 -13.77
CA ASP A 9 -18.87 -2.02 -13.90
C ASP A 9 -18.98 -0.50 -13.77
N ASN A 10 -18.21 0.09 -12.84
CA ASN A 10 -18.15 1.55 -12.67
C ASN A 10 -17.63 2.24 -13.94
N VAL A 11 -16.55 1.73 -14.51
CA VAL A 11 -15.97 2.29 -15.75
C VAL A 11 -16.91 2.09 -16.93
N ALA A 12 -17.54 0.91 -17.06
CA ALA A 12 -18.52 0.64 -18.11
C ALA A 12 -19.70 1.62 -18.04
N THR A 13 -20.23 1.87 -16.84
CA THR A 13 -21.30 2.85 -16.61
C THR A 13 -20.88 4.26 -17.02
N LEU A 14 -19.66 4.68 -16.67
CA LEU A 14 -19.13 5.98 -17.10
C LEU A 14 -18.98 6.07 -18.61
N CYS A 15 -18.49 5.04 -19.28
CA CYS A 15 -18.39 5.00 -20.74
C CYS A 15 -19.76 5.14 -21.40
N GLN A 16 -20.79 4.46 -20.89
CA GLN A 16 -22.16 4.59 -21.38
C GLN A 16 -22.71 6.02 -21.21
N GLN A 17 -22.44 6.65 -20.07
CA GLN A 17 -22.89 8.04 -19.82
C GLN A 17 -22.22 9.06 -20.76
N GLN A 18 -20.98 8.81 -21.18
CA GLN A 18 -20.24 9.68 -22.11
C GLN A 18 -20.57 9.39 -23.60
N GLY A 19 -21.27 8.30 -23.87
CA GLY A 19 -21.75 7.95 -25.19
C GLY A 19 -20.65 7.67 -26.21
N GLU A 20 -20.83 8.11 -27.44
CA GLU A 20 -19.96 7.80 -28.58
C GLU A 20 -18.50 8.23 -28.37
N ALA A 21 -18.27 9.33 -27.65
CA ALA A 21 -16.93 9.84 -27.38
C ALA A 21 -16.01 8.85 -26.64
N TRP A 22 -16.61 7.92 -25.86
CA TRP A 22 -15.87 6.92 -25.08
C TRP A 22 -16.13 5.48 -25.54
N SER A 23 -16.74 5.29 -26.69
CA SER A 23 -17.11 3.96 -27.23
C SER A 23 -15.92 3.03 -27.49
N ALA A 24 -14.73 3.61 -27.75
CA ALA A 24 -13.50 2.85 -27.99
C ALA A 24 -12.76 2.46 -26.69
N ILE A 25 -13.22 2.91 -25.52
CA ILE A 25 -12.56 2.60 -24.26
C ILE A 25 -12.93 1.19 -23.82
N ASN A 26 -11.91 0.38 -23.51
CA ASN A 26 -12.12 -0.91 -22.85
C ASN A 26 -12.22 -0.71 -21.32
N PRO A 27 -13.39 -0.92 -20.70
CA PRO A 27 -13.59 -0.72 -19.26
C PRO A 27 -12.66 -1.57 -18.40
N GLU A 28 -12.38 -2.79 -18.81
CA GLU A 28 -11.49 -3.69 -18.08
C GLU A 28 -10.05 -3.17 -18.07
N SER A 29 -9.55 -2.69 -19.20
CA SER A 29 -8.20 -2.13 -19.26
C SER A 29 -8.04 -0.92 -18.34
N VAL A 30 -9.06 -0.07 -18.26
CA VAL A 30 -9.08 1.08 -17.35
C VAL A 30 -9.16 0.62 -15.88
N ALA A 31 -9.99 -0.38 -15.57
CA ALA A 31 -10.09 -0.94 -14.23
C ALA A 31 -8.77 -1.53 -13.75
N ARG A 32 -8.08 -2.30 -14.60
CA ARG A 32 -6.74 -2.83 -14.32
C ARG A 32 -5.74 -1.72 -14.00
N MET A 33 -5.72 -0.68 -14.83
CA MET A 33 -4.84 0.48 -14.64
C MET A 33 -5.15 1.22 -13.33
N LYS A 34 -6.42 1.41 -12.99
CA LYS A 34 -6.84 2.05 -11.74
C LYS A 34 -6.41 1.26 -10.52
N LEU A 35 -6.58 -0.06 -10.53
CA LEU A 35 -6.17 -0.93 -9.43
C LEU A 35 -4.64 -0.95 -9.23
N GLN A 36 -3.88 -1.03 -10.31
CA GLN A 36 -2.42 -1.01 -10.23
C GLN A 36 -1.86 0.35 -9.80
N ASN A 37 -2.62 1.42 -9.94
CA ASN A 37 -2.22 2.78 -9.61
C ASN A 37 -3.07 3.37 -8.46
N GLN A 38 -3.53 2.54 -7.55
CA GLN A 38 -4.14 3.02 -6.31
C GLN A 38 -3.14 3.91 -5.54
N PHE A 39 -3.67 4.80 -4.73
CA PHE A 39 -2.84 5.69 -3.90
C PHE A 39 -1.87 6.57 -4.70
N LYS A 40 -2.37 7.24 -5.74
CA LYS A 40 -1.58 8.14 -6.59
C LYS A 40 -0.93 9.29 -5.83
N THR A 41 -1.60 9.77 -4.79
CA THR A 41 -1.16 10.92 -4.02
C THR A 41 -0.95 10.58 -2.55
N GLY A 42 -0.14 11.37 -1.86
CA GLY A 42 0.00 11.26 -0.40
C GLY A 42 -1.32 11.44 0.34
N LEU A 43 -2.26 12.21 -0.23
CA LEU A 43 -3.60 12.39 0.33
C LEU A 43 -4.43 11.10 0.26
N ASP A 44 -4.32 10.33 -0.82
CA ASP A 44 -5.01 9.04 -0.95
C ASP A 44 -4.51 8.06 0.11
N ILE A 45 -3.19 7.99 0.28
CA ILE A 45 -2.54 7.18 1.31
C ILE A 45 -3.00 7.62 2.70
N ALA A 46 -2.96 8.93 2.98
CA ALA A 46 -3.34 9.47 4.28
C ALA A 46 -4.81 9.16 4.63
N ARG A 47 -5.73 9.33 3.68
CA ARG A 47 -7.15 9.00 3.87
C ARG A 47 -7.37 7.51 4.15
N TYR A 48 -6.69 6.66 3.41
CA TYR A 48 -6.79 5.21 3.58
C TYR A 48 -6.24 4.76 4.93
N THR A 49 -5.04 5.19 5.27
CA THR A 49 -4.37 4.80 6.52
C THR A 49 -5.06 5.38 7.75
N ALA A 50 -5.54 6.63 7.69
CA ALA A 50 -6.34 7.22 8.75
C ALA A 50 -7.66 6.47 9.00
N GLY A 51 -8.28 5.95 7.93
CA GLY A 51 -9.48 5.11 8.05
C GLY A 51 -9.19 3.79 8.79
N ILE A 52 -8.05 3.17 8.52
CA ILE A 52 -7.60 1.96 9.24
C ILE A 52 -7.37 2.29 10.71
N MET A 53 -6.61 3.34 11.00
CA MET A 53 -6.30 3.74 12.38
C MET A 53 -7.54 4.04 13.20
N ARG A 54 -8.49 4.79 12.63
CA ARG A 54 -9.77 5.11 13.30
C ARG A 54 -10.54 3.85 13.65
N ARG A 55 -10.72 2.94 12.69
CA ARG A 55 -11.41 1.68 12.92
C ARG A 55 -10.74 0.85 14.02
N ASP A 56 -9.41 0.81 14.02
CA ASP A 56 -8.68 0.01 15.00
C ASP A 56 -8.73 0.63 16.41
N MET A 57 -8.77 1.95 16.51
CA MET A 57 -9.03 2.65 17.77
C MET A 57 -10.44 2.34 18.30
N GLU A 58 -11.46 2.45 17.44
CA GLU A 58 -12.85 2.10 17.79
C GLU A 58 -12.98 0.63 18.25
N ASN A 59 -12.28 -0.29 17.56
CA ASN A 59 -12.24 -1.69 17.95
C ASN A 59 -11.60 -1.90 19.32
N TYR A 60 -10.53 -1.19 19.62
CA TYR A 60 -9.85 -1.25 20.91
C TYR A 60 -10.70 -0.67 22.04
N ASP A 61 -11.37 0.46 21.80
CA ASP A 61 -12.28 1.08 22.77
C ASP A 61 -13.47 0.16 23.12
N ASN A 62 -13.96 -0.60 22.13
CA ASN A 62 -15.03 -1.57 22.36
C ASN A 62 -14.54 -2.88 23.00
N ASP A 63 -13.30 -3.28 22.72
CA ASP A 63 -12.70 -4.52 23.23
C ASP A 63 -11.16 -4.38 23.26
N SER A 64 -10.63 -4.10 24.45
CA SER A 64 -9.20 -3.87 24.66
C SER A 64 -8.31 -5.08 24.35
N SER A 65 -8.86 -6.26 24.15
CA SER A 65 -8.10 -7.42 23.66
C SER A 65 -7.72 -7.28 22.18
N LYS A 66 -8.37 -6.36 21.44
CA LYS A 66 -8.13 -6.07 20.02
C LYS A 66 -7.11 -4.96 19.87
N TYR A 67 -5.90 -5.19 20.34
CA TYR A 67 -4.79 -4.26 20.13
C TYR A 67 -4.08 -4.48 18.80
N THR A 68 -3.47 -3.43 18.29
CA THR A 68 -2.65 -3.48 17.06
C THR A 68 -1.18 -3.72 17.39
N GLN A 69 -0.48 -4.41 16.49
CA GLN A 69 0.96 -4.57 16.58
C GLN A 69 1.63 -3.90 15.38
N SER A 70 2.77 -3.26 15.64
CA SER A 70 3.63 -2.72 14.61
C SER A 70 4.85 -3.61 14.39
N LEU A 71 5.33 -3.63 13.16
CA LEU A 71 6.60 -4.25 12.79
C LEU A 71 7.60 -3.18 12.40
N GLY A 72 8.83 -3.35 12.81
CA GLY A 72 9.91 -2.48 12.41
C GLY A 72 10.06 -2.43 10.90
N CYS A 73 10.21 -1.24 10.34
CA CYS A 73 10.57 -1.06 8.94
C CYS A 73 12.04 -1.45 8.73
N TRP A 74 12.32 -2.08 7.61
CA TRP A 74 13.67 -2.34 7.14
C TRP A 74 13.95 -1.56 5.88
N HIS A 75 15.12 -0.98 5.83
CA HIS A 75 15.60 -0.22 4.70
C HIS A 75 16.40 -1.09 3.73
N GLY A 76 16.55 -0.59 2.49
CA GLY A 76 17.31 -1.23 1.44
C GLY A 76 16.62 -2.46 0.85
N PHE A 77 17.25 -3.05 -0.17
CA PHE A 77 16.66 -4.13 -0.96
C PHE A 77 16.24 -5.35 -0.12
N ILE A 78 17.09 -5.82 0.77
CA ILE A 78 16.78 -6.97 1.62
C ILE A 78 15.65 -6.65 2.60
N GLY A 79 15.67 -5.45 3.17
CA GLY A 79 14.61 -4.99 4.07
C GLY A 79 13.26 -4.92 3.39
N GLN A 80 13.22 -4.37 2.19
CA GLN A 80 12.02 -4.30 1.36
C GLN A 80 11.46 -5.69 1.05
N GLN A 81 12.30 -6.67 0.71
CA GLN A 81 11.87 -8.05 0.47
C GLN A 81 11.29 -8.69 1.74
N LYS A 82 11.85 -8.39 2.90
CA LYS A 82 11.30 -8.85 4.18
C LYS A 82 9.91 -8.25 4.43
N MET A 83 9.71 -6.95 4.18
CA MET A 83 8.41 -6.31 4.32
C MET A 83 7.33 -6.94 3.44
N ILE A 84 7.65 -7.29 2.19
CA ILE A 84 6.72 -8.01 1.31
C ILE A 84 6.40 -9.39 1.88
N SER A 85 7.40 -10.14 2.34
CA SER A 85 7.19 -11.49 2.85
C SER A 85 6.33 -11.51 4.13
N ILE A 86 6.42 -10.47 4.94
CA ILE A 86 5.63 -10.31 6.15
C ILE A 86 4.13 -10.16 5.85
N LYS A 87 3.75 -9.57 4.73
CA LYS A 87 2.34 -9.48 4.31
C LYS A 87 1.64 -10.82 4.41
N LYS A 88 2.28 -11.91 4.00
CA LYS A 88 1.73 -13.27 4.08
C LYS A 88 1.36 -13.71 5.49
N HIS A 89 2.07 -13.22 6.49
CA HIS A 89 1.77 -13.49 7.89
C HIS A 89 0.60 -12.65 8.42
N PHE A 90 0.26 -11.56 7.73
CA PHE A 90 -0.84 -10.66 8.09
C PHE A 90 -2.09 -10.81 7.23
N GLU A 91 -2.09 -11.71 6.25
CA GLU A 91 -3.22 -11.89 5.32
C GLU A 91 -4.56 -12.12 6.02
N ASN A 92 -4.52 -12.67 7.23
CA ASN A 92 -5.72 -12.95 8.05
C ASN A 92 -5.93 -11.94 9.20
N THR A 93 -5.22 -10.83 9.21
CA THR A 93 -5.35 -9.84 10.28
C THR A 93 -5.48 -8.42 9.71
N ASP A 94 -6.44 -7.67 10.23
CA ASP A 94 -6.60 -6.24 9.93
C ASP A 94 -5.58 -5.35 10.65
N ARG A 95 -4.65 -5.93 11.39
CA ARG A 95 -3.78 -5.25 12.35
C ARG A 95 -2.37 -5.10 11.82
N ARG A 96 -2.22 -4.42 10.68
CA ARG A 96 -0.92 -4.21 10.02
C ARG A 96 -0.46 -2.79 10.20
N TYR A 97 0.67 -2.62 10.88
CA TYR A 97 1.33 -1.34 11.04
C TYR A 97 2.83 -1.53 10.84
N LEU A 98 3.46 -0.54 10.24
CA LEU A 98 4.92 -0.44 10.20
C LEU A 98 5.38 0.58 11.23
N TYR A 99 6.52 0.33 11.85
CA TYR A 99 7.15 1.26 12.76
C TYR A 99 8.46 1.76 12.14
N LEU A 100 8.56 3.05 11.93
CA LEU A 100 9.77 3.72 11.47
C LEU A 100 10.48 4.31 12.68
N SER A 101 11.57 3.65 13.10
CA SER A 101 12.38 4.11 14.22
C SER A 101 13.17 5.37 13.88
N GLY A 102 13.16 6.36 14.77
CA GLY A 102 13.99 7.56 14.66
C GLY A 102 15.49 7.21 14.61
N TRP A 103 15.93 6.27 15.41
CA TRP A 103 17.30 5.73 15.35
C TRP A 103 17.66 5.17 13.98
N MET A 104 16.74 4.48 13.33
CA MET A 104 16.96 3.96 12.00
C MET A 104 17.05 5.10 10.97
N VAL A 105 16.23 6.13 11.10
CA VAL A 105 16.34 7.33 10.25
C VAL A 105 17.70 7.98 10.43
N ALA A 106 18.15 8.19 11.67
CA ALA A 106 19.44 8.74 11.97
C ALA A 106 20.59 7.93 11.34
N ALA A 107 20.57 6.61 11.48
CA ALA A 107 21.58 5.73 10.93
C ALA A 107 21.64 5.73 9.39
N LEU A 108 20.51 5.97 8.71
CA LEU A 108 20.39 5.87 7.26
C LEU A 108 20.56 7.20 6.52
N ARG A 109 20.29 8.31 7.19
CA ARG A 109 20.23 9.64 6.57
C ARG A 109 21.28 10.61 7.13
N SER A 110 22.19 10.13 7.98
CA SER A 110 23.26 10.96 8.49
C SER A 110 24.40 11.08 7.49
N ASP A 111 24.71 12.30 7.10
CA ASP A 111 25.91 12.61 6.30
C ASP A 111 27.22 12.47 7.11
N PHE A 112 27.11 12.38 8.43
CA PHE A 112 28.24 12.29 9.37
C PHE A 112 28.50 10.87 9.89
N GLY A 113 27.86 9.87 9.28
CA GLY A 113 27.88 8.49 9.79
C GLY A 113 26.72 8.21 10.74
N PRO A 114 26.60 6.98 11.27
CA PRO A 114 25.48 6.57 12.11
C PRO A 114 25.54 7.24 13.49
N LEU A 115 25.09 8.48 13.55
CA LEU A 115 24.99 9.24 14.78
C LEU A 115 23.58 9.15 15.36
N PRO A 116 23.43 8.90 16.64
CA PRO A 116 22.12 8.86 17.30
C PRO A 116 21.52 10.24 17.55
N ASP A 117 22.30 11.32 17.41
CA ASP A 117 21.81 12.69 17.61
C ASP A 117 21.01 13.15 16.40
N GLN A 118 19.70 13.21 16.59
CA GLN A 118 18.74 13.52 15.57
C GLN A 118 18.57 15.00 15.29
N SER A 119 19.05 15.87 16.18
CA SER A 119 19.08 17.31 15.98
C SER A 119 20.01 17.75 14.85
N MET A 120 20.94 16.86 14.44
CA MET A 120 21.87 17.10 13.33
C MET A 120 21.34 16.69 11.96
N HIS A 121 20.13 16.16 11.88
CA HIS A 121 19.54 15.68 10.62
C HIS A 121 18.60 16.73 10.01
N GLU A 122 18.51 16.70 8.67
CA GLU A 122 17.54 17.55 7.98
C GLU A 122 16.10 17.20 8.38
N LYS A 123 15.29 18.25 8.55
CA LYS A 123 13.85 18.17 8.85
C LYS A 123 13.04 17.31 7.86
N THR A 124 13.57 17.09 6.65
CA THR A 124 12.95 16.26 5.60
C THR A 124 13.35 14.80 5.65
N SER A 125 14.25 14.39 6.55
CA SER A 125 14.79 13.04 6.60
C SER A 125 13.71 11.99 6.86
N VAL A 126 12.82 12.22 7.80
CA VAL A 126 11.71 11.30 8.13
C VAL A 126 10.70 11.24 6.99
N SER A 127 10.25 12.39 6.48
CA SER A 127 9.27 12.47 5.41
C SER A 127 9.79 11.84 4.12
N GLY A 128 11.05 12.06 3.77
CA GLY A 128 11.68 11.46 2.59
C GLY A 128 11.73 9.93 2.69
N LEU A 129 12.04 9.38 3.87
CA LEU A 129 12.04 7.93 4.07
C LEU A 129 10.63 7.33 4.04
N ILE A 130 9.64 8.03 4.59
CA ILE A 130 8.22 7.62 4.49
C ILE A 130 7.76 7.57 3.03
N GLU A 131 8.10 8.57 2.21
CA GLU A 131 7.79 8.58 0.78
C GLU A 131 8.44 7.40 0.04
N GLU A 132 9.69 7.07 0.36
CA GLU A 132 10.41 5.91 -0.19
C GLU A 132 9.68 4.61 0.16
N LEU A 133 9.30 4.43 1.43
CA LEU A 133 8.58 3.24 1.89
C LEU A 133 7.22 3.10 1.18
N TYR A 134 6.42 4.16 1.10
CA TYR A 134 5.14 4.11 0.41
C TYR A 134 5.28 3.91 -1.10
N THR A 135 6.31 4.47 -1.72
CA THR A 135 6.61 4.22 -3.14
C THR A 135 6.88 2.75 -3.36
N PHE A 136 7.67 2.13 -2.50
CA PHE A 136 7.95 0.71 -2.57
C PHE A 136 6.70 -0.16 -2.36
N LEU A 137 5.86 0.14 -1.36
CA LEU A 137 4.64 -0.62 -1.09
C LEU A 137 3.66 -0.54 -2.26
N ARG A 138 3.50 0.63 -2.88
CA ARG A 138 2.67 0.80 -4.10
C ARG A 138 3.23 0.02 -5.29
N GLN A 139 4.55 0.01 -5.47
CA GLN A 139 5.18 -0.79 -6.52
C GLN A 139 4.99 -2.29 -6.29
N ALA A 140 4.99 -2.73 -5.04
CA ALA A 140 4.70 -4.12 -4.70
C ALA A 140 3.27 -4.51 -5.09
N ASP A 141 2.27 -3.66 -4.81
CA ASP A 141 0.88 -3.86 -5.25
C ASP A 141 0.76 -3.93 -6.77
N ALA A 142 1.34 -2.97 -7.48
CA ALA A 142 1.28 -2.92 -8.95
C ALA A 142 1.91 -4.17 -9.58
N ARG A 143 3.01 -4.68 -9.01
CA ARG A 143 3.68 -5.90 -9.48
C ARG A 143 2.85 -7.15 -9.21
N GLU A 144 2.28 -7.26 -8.01
CA GLU A 144 1.45 -8.41 -7.61
C GLU A 144 0.19 -8.47 -8.48
N LEU A 145 -0.55 -7.37 -8.60
CA LEU A 145 -1.74 -7.27 -9.46
C LEU A 145 -1.41 -7.54 -10.93
N GLY A 146 -0.30 -7.01 -11.44
CA GLY A 146 0.16 -7.30 -12.79
C GLY A 146 0.47 -8.79 -13.01
N GLY A 147 0.91 -9.51 -11.97
CA GLY A 147 1.03 -10.96 -11.98
C GLY A 147 -0.32 -11.65 -12.14
N PHE A 148 -1.28 -11.26 -11.31
CA PHE A 148 -2.64 -11.82 -11.35
C PHE A 148 -3.37 -11.54 -12.66
N PHE A 149 -3.19 -10.36 -13.26
CA PHE A 149 -3.77 -10.06 -14.56
C PHE A 149 -3.20 -10.95 -15.67
N ARG A 150 -1.90 -11.25 -15.65
CA ARG A 150 -1.32 -12.21 -16.61
C ARG A 150 -1.84 -13.64 -16.40
N GLU A 151 -2.00 -14.06 -15.14
CA GLU A 151 -2.62 -15.36 -14.82
C GLU A 151 -4.07 -15.40 -15.36
N LEU A 152 -4.82 -14.33 -15.19
CA LEU A 152 -6.21 -14.23 -15.69
C LEU A 152 -6.29 -14.32 -17.21
N ASP A 153 -5.41 -13.61 -17.89
CA ASP A 153 -5.36 -13.61 -19.36
C ASP A 153 -5.01 -15.03 -19.87
N ALA A 154 -4.03 -15.69 -19.28
CA ALA A 154 -3.65 -17.06 -19.65
C ALA A 154 -4.79 -18.08 -19.38
N ALA A 155 -5.52 -17.94 -18.27
CA ALA A 155 -6.66 -18.79 -17.97
C ALA A 155 -7.79 -18.61 -19.01
N ARG A 156 -8.07 -17.38 -19.42
CA ARG A 156 -9.06 -17.09 -20.46
C ARG A 156 -8.65 -17.61 -21.84
N GLU A 157 -7.38 -17.45 -22.19
CA GLU A 157 -6.85 -17.97 -23.46
C GLU A 157 -6.90 -19.50 -23.55
N SER A 158 -6.73 -20.20 -22.42
CA SER A 158 -6.85 -21.65 -22.36
C SER A 158 -8.31 -22.16 -22.33
N GLY A 159 -9.29 -21.26 -22.13
CA GLY A 159 -10.69 -21.61 -21.96
C GLY A 159 -11.02 -22.28 -20.62
N ASP A 160 -10.12 -22.21 -19.63
CA ASP A 160 -10.35 -22.76 -18.29
C ASP A 160 -11.20 -21.81 -17.44
N GLU A 161 -12.51 -22.06 -17.45
CA GLU A 161 -13.47 -21.24 -16.70
C GLU A 161 -13.26 -21.33 -15.18
N VAL A 162 -12.84 -22.49 -14.66
CA VAL A 162 -12.60 -22.69 -13.23
C VAL A 162 -11.40 -21.88 -12.78
N GLU A 163 -10.32 -21.95 -13.54
CA GLU A 163 -9.12 -21.18 -13.26
C GLU A 163 -9.37 -19.67 -13.42
N THR A 164 -10.12 -19.27 -14.45
CA THR A 164 -10.54 -17.89 -14.67
C THR A 164 -11.27 -17.34 -13.46
N ALA A 165 -12.28 -18.06 -12.95
CA ALA A 165 -13.03 -17.65 -11.76
C ALA A 165 -12.14 -17.60 -10.51
N ARG A 166 -11.22 -18.54 -10.34
CA ARG A 166 -10.27 -18.59 -9.22
C ARG A 166 -9.35 -17.36 -9.22
N VAL A 167 -8.77 -17.04 -10.37
CA VAL A 167 -7.87 -15.88 -10.47
C VAL A 167 -8.62 -14.57 -10.30
N GLN A 168 -9.83 -14.47 -10.84
CA GLN A 168 -10.68 -13.28 -10.64
C GLN A 168 -10.99 -13.06 -9.16
N ALA A 169 -11.37 -14.12 -8.43
CA ALA A 169 -11.59 -14.03 -6.99
C ALA A 169 -10.32 -13.63 -6.23
N LYS A 170 -9.15 -14.07 -6.69
CA LYS A 170 -7.84 -13.67 -6.15
C LYS A 170 -7.57 -12.17 -6.35
N ILE A 171 -7.94 -11.62 -7.49
CA ILE A 171 -7.83 -10.17 -7.76
C ILE A 171 -8.83 -9.39 -6.90
N ASP A 172 -10.07 -9.84 -6.82
CA ASP A 172 -11.10 -9.20 -6.01
C ASP A 172 -10.78 -9.21 -4.51
N GLY A 173 -10.11 -10.26 -4.05
CA GLY A 173 -9.62 -10.41 -2.68
C GLY A 173 -8.25 -9.78 -2.41
N HIS A 174 -7.66 -9.05 -3.38
CA HIS A 174 -6.34 -8.46 -3.20
C HIS A 174 -6.31 -7.49 -2.04
N VAL A 175 -5.37 -7.72 -1.12
CA VAL A 175 -5.10 -6.85 0.01
C VAL A 175 -3.83 -6.05 -0.28
N THR A 176 -3.94 -4.73 -0.22
CA THR A 176 -2.81 -3.82 -0.50
C THR A 176 -1.65 -3.99 0.49
N HIS A 177 -0.43 -3.74 0.01
CA HIS A 177 0.76 -3.61 0.85
C HIS A 177 0.81 -2.27 1.61
N VAL A 178 0.01 -1.28 1.18
CA VAL A 178 -0.05 0.04 1.83
C VAL A 178 -0.72 -0.11 3.20
N VAL A 179 0.01 0.23 4.24
CA VAL A 179 -0.40 0.14 5.64
C VAL A 179 -0.01 1.42 6.39
N PRO A 180 -0.61 1.74 7.54
CA PRO A 180 -0.17 2.85 8.35
C PRO A 180 1.29 2.69 8.79
N ILE A 181 2.03 3.79 8.77
CA ILE A 181 3.38 3.87 9.31
C ILE A 181 3.34 4.74 10.56
N ILE A 182 3.76 4.17 11.69
CA ILE A 182 4.01 4.90 12.92
C ILE A 182 5.47 5.37 12.86
N ALA A 183 5.67 6.68 12.69
CA ALA A 183 7.01 7.27 12.62
C ALA A 183 7.38 7.85 13.98
N ASP A 184 8.52 7.42 14.48
CA ASP A 184 9.16 8.02 15.63
C ASP A 184 9.95 9.24 15.14
N ILE A 185 9.54 10.40 15.61
CA ILE A 185 10.15 11.67 15.24
C ILE A 185 11.00 12.28 16.34
N ASP A 186 11.16 11.58 17.47
CA ASP A 186 11.92 12.03 18.65
C ASP A 186 11.70 13.52 18.97
N ALA A 187 12.74 14.35 18.80
CA ALA A 187 12.66 15.80 19.00
C ALA A 187 12.22 16.58 17.75
N GLY A 188 11.79 15.90 16.69
CA GLY A 188 11.24 16.51 15.48
C GLY A 188 12.15 16.54 14.27
N PHE A 189 13.40 16.14 14.38
CA PHE A 189 14.44 16.24 13.36
C PHE A 189 14.65 17.68 12.84
N GLY A 190 15.86 18.08 12.74
CA GLY A 190 16.27 19.43 12.36
C GLY A 190 16.91 20.20 13.51
N ASN A 191 17.62 21.25 13.15
CA ASN A 191 18.23 22.18 14.10
C ASN A 191 17.28 23.34 14.42
N ALA A 192 17.66 24.17 15.36
CA ALA A 192 16.85 25.27 15.89
C ALA A 192 16.72 26.49 14.96
N GLU A 193 17.03 26.38 13.67
CA GLU A 193 16.88 27.44 12.67
C GLU A 193 15.51 27.43 12.00
#